data_bdc5c9d678bebfda92bb504555bd84f6
#
_entry.id   bdc5c9d678bebfda92bb504555bd84f6
#
_cell.length_a   1.000
_cell.length_b   1.000
_cell.length_c   1.000
_cell.angle_alpha   90.00
_cell.angle_beta   90.00
_cell.angle_gamma   90.00
#
_symmetry.space_group_name_H-M   'P 1'
#
loop_
_entity.id
_entity.type
_entity.pdbx_description
1 polymer ?
#
loop_
_entity_poly.entity_id
_entity_poly.type
_entity_poly.pdbx_seq_one_letter_code
_entity_poly.pdbx_strand_id
1 'polypeptide(L)'
;MKLIIKYLHLILSHLGIALIILAMILGYFYNWRGKAVLLTTDKTNVFITKNQELKITPYALTLTDFNVTHYHTGEPKSFEAIIDVEEDNNTRSIALYVNHPCKMGFGQDLYLISYHYLQPENSTCCVVELVYDPFQGVFLSGIILVMVGLLLMCGEVAWKNVKKPVKSACF
;
A
#
# COMPACT_ATOMS: atom_id res chain seq x y z
N MET A 1 -15.74 4.64 -35.49
CA MET A 1 -15.33 5.71 -34.54
C MET A 1 -16.49 6.29 -33.73
N LYS A 2 -17.60 6.77 -34.31
CA LYS A 2 -18.76 7.33 -33.55
C LYS A 2 -19.44 6.33 -32.58
N LEU A 3 -19.47 5.03 -32.90
CA LEU A 3 -20.08 4.02 -32.03
C LEU A 3 -19.26 3.76 -30.77
N ILE A 4 -17.91 3.76 -30.88
CA ILE A 4 -17.00 3.57 -29.75
C ILE A 4 -17.14 4.72 -28.74
N ILE A 5 -17.22 5.94 -29.21
CA ILE A 5 -17.38 7.13 -28.35
C ILE A 5 -18.71 7.05 -27.58
N LYS A 6 -19.78 6.58 -28.21
CA LYS A 6 -21.11 6.45 -27.58
C LYS A 6 -21.13 5.45 -26.41
N TYR A 7 -20.31 4.40 -26.45
CA TYR A 7 -20.29 3.35 -25.43
C TYR A 7 -19.00 3.38 -24.60
N LEU A 8 -18.16 4.41 -24.73
CA LEU A 8 -16.87 4.52 -24.08
C LEU A 8 -16.98 4.40 -22.54
N HIS A 9 -17.99 5.05 -21.95
CA HIS A 9 -18.24 4.98 -20.52
C HIS A 9 -18.54 3.55 -20.04
N LEU A 10 -19.30 2.77 -20.82
CA LEU A 10 -19.59 1.37 -20.50
C LEU A 10 -18.33 0.51 -20.62
N ILE A 11 -17.56 0.68 -21.69
CA ILE A 11 -16.32 -0.07 -21.91
C ILE A 11 -15.34 0.17 -20.78
N LEU A 12 -15.11 1.45 -20.40
CA LEU A 12 -14.21 1.80 -19.31
C LEU A 12 -14.65 1.22 -17.96
N SER A 13 -15.94 1.33 -17.65
CA SER A 13 -16.46 0.80 -16.39
C SER A 13 -16.33 -0.74 -16.32
N HIS A 14 -16.67 -1.46 -17.36
CA HIS A 14 -16.56 -2.92 -17.37
C HIS A 14 -15.11 -3.39 -17.37
N LEU A 15 -14.23 -2.72 -18.12
CA LEU A 15 -12.80 -3.02 -18.11
C LEU A 15 -12.20 -2.76 -16.71
N GLY A 16 -12.58 -1.64 -16.06
CA GLY A 16 -12.15 -1.34 -14.72
C GLY A 16 -12.59 -2.40 -13.70
N ILE A 17 -13.87 -2.84 -13.76
CA ILE A 17 -14.37 -3.91 -12.90
C ILE A 17 -13.60 -5.22 -13.16
N ALA A 18 -13.34 -5.56 -14.41
CA ALA A 18 -12.59 -6.77 -14.76
C ALA A 18 -11.16 -6.73 -14.21
N LEU A 19 -10.48 -5.58 -14.26
CA LEU A 19 -9.15 -5.39 -13.68
C LEU A 19 -9.16 -5.51 -12.16
N ILE A 20 -10.17 -4.95 -11.48
CA ILE A 20 -10.33 -5.09 -10.02
C ILE A 20 -10.47 -6.55 -9.64
N ILE A 21 -11.37 -7.29 -10.30
CA ILE A 21 -11.59 -8.72 -10.03
C ILE A 21 -10.32 -9.53 -10.30
N LEU A 22 -9.64 -9.25 -11.40
CA LEU A 22 -8.38 -9.93 -11.75
C LEU A 22 -7.30 -9.65 -10.68
N ALA A 23 -7.12 -8.39 -10.27
CA ALA A 23 -6.17 -8.02 -9.23
C ALA A 23 -6.49 -8.69 -7.88
N MET A 24 -7.77 -8.79 -7.51
CA MET A 24 -8.19 -9.49 -6.30
C MET A 24 -7.89 -10.99 -6.35
N ILE A 25 -8.17 -11.65 -7.48
CA ILE A 25 -7.88 -13.08 -7.66
C ILE A 25 -6.37 -13.32 -7.59
N LEU A 26 -5.58 -12.55 -8.35
CA LEU A 26 -4.13 -12.70 -8.33
C LEU A 26 -3.54 -12.35 -6.96
N GLY A 27 -4.04 -11.30 -6.30
CA GLY A 27 -3.64 -10.92 -4.96
C GLY A 27 -3.91 -12.03 -3.94
N TYR A 28 -5.03 -12.73 -4.03
CA TYR A 28 -5.34 -13.86 -3.15
C TYR A 28 -4.27 -14.96 -3.19
N PHE A 29 -3.68 -15.23 -4.35
CA PHE A 29 -2.67 -16.28 -4.51
C PHE A 29 -1.23 -15.80 -4.26
N TYR A 30 -0.91 -14.53 -4.53
CA TYR A 30 0.47 -14.04 -4.55
C TYR A 30 0.80 -13.06 -3.44
N ASN A 31 -0.20 -12.36 -2.86
CA ASN A 31 0.06 -11.42 -1.78
C ASN A 31 0.45 -12.16 -0.50
N TRP A 32 1.40 -11.61 0.22
CA TRP A 32 1.77 -12.11 1.54
C TRP A 32 2.19 -10.96 2.46
N ARG A 33 2.13 -11.25 3.75
CA ARG A 33 2.62 -10.37 4.81
C ARG A 33 3.46 -11.17 5.76
N GLY A 34 4.62 -10.64 6.11
CA GLY A 34 5.52 -11.28 7.05
C GLY A 34 6.08 -10.28 8.05
N LYS A 35 6.32 -10.72 9.27
CA LYS A 35 6.90 -9.91 10.34
C LYS A 35 8.33 -10.36 10.61
N ALA A 36 9.18 -9.40 10.94
CA ALA A 36 10.53 -9.64 11.42
C ALA A 36 10.80 -8.78 12.65
N VAL A 37 11.61 -9.30 13.57
CA VAL A 37 12.14 -8.55 14.70
C VAL A 37 13.52 -8.08 14.32
N LEU A 38 13.74 -6.77 14.39
CA LEU A 38 15.03 -6.15 14.14
C LEU A 38 15.71 -5.82 15.46
N LEU A 39 16.97 -6.21 15.57
CA LEU A 39 17.88 -5.93 16.67
C LEU A 39 19.01 -5.02 16.16
N THR A 40 19.62 -4.29 17.07
CA THR A 40 20.78 -3.44 16.74
C THR A 40 22.04 -4.23 16.39
N THR A 41 22.09 -5.50 16.79
CA THR A 41 23.27 -6.37 16.61
C THR A 41 23.15 -7.34 15.46
N ASP A 42 21.93 -7.64 15.04
CA ASP A 42 21.68 -8.77 14.12
C ASP A 42 21.08 -8.30 12.79
N LYS A 43 21.60 -8.87 11.72
CA LYS A 43 21.02 -8.71 10.38
C LYS A 43 19.95 -9.77 10.16
N THR A 44 18.80 -9.39 9.64
CA THR A 44 17.75 -10.31 9.24
C THR A 44 17.25 -10.04 7.83
N ASN A 45 17.07 -11.10 7.07
CA ASN A 45 16.40 -11.10 5.76
C ASN A 45 15.20 -12.04 5.74
N VAL A 46 14.80 -12.55 6.93
CA VAL A 46 13.75 -13.55 7.06
C VAL A 46 12.52 -12.91 7.70
N PHE A 47 11.39 -13.07 7.04
CA PHE A 47 10.08 -12.63 7.52
C PHE A 47 9.21 -13.85 7.78
N ILE A 48 8.50 -13.86 8.90
CA ILE A 48 7.59 -14.93 9.29
C ILE A 48 6.17 -14.52 8.96
N THR A 49 5.50 -15.28 8.09
CA THR A 49 4.11 -15.02 7.73
C THR A 49 3.16 -15.50 8.85
N LYS A 50 1.89 -15.10 8.76
CA LYS A 50 0.85 -15.56 9.69
C LYS A 50 0.71 -17.09 9.72
N ASN A 51 1.00 -17.76 8.61
CA ASN A 51 0.96 -19.22 8.50
C ASN A 51 2.27 -19.89 8.94
N GLN A 52 3.19 -19.15 9.59
CA GLN A 52 4.51 -19.62 10.03
C GLN A 52 5.45 -20.01 8.86
N GLU A 53 5.16 -19.58 7.65
CA GLU A 53 6.08 -19.73 6.54
C GLU A 53 7.19 -18.68 6.61
N LEU A 54 8.42 -19.10 6.28
CA LEU A 54 9.56 -18.21 6.18
C LEU A 54 9.64 -17.63 4.76
N LYS A 55 9.67 -16.31 4.66
CA LYS A 55 9.90 -15.58 3.40
C LYS A 55 11.25 -14.90 3.50
N ILE A 56 12.15 -15.22 2.57
CA ILE A 56 13.50 -14.67 2.51
C ILE A 56 13.50 -13.54 1.47
N THR A 57 14.03 -12.38 1.85
CA THR A 57 14.19 -11.23 0.95
C THR A 57 15.62 -11.16 0.40
N PRO A 58 15.84 -10.52 -0.77
CA PRO A 58 17.18 -10.33 -1.34
C PRO A 58 18.01 -9.32 -0.55
N TYR A 59 17.42 -8.57 0.36
CA TYR A 59 18.06 -7.57 1.21
C TYR A 59 18.00 -7.97 2.68
N ALA A 60 19.03 -7.58 3.44
CA ALA A 60 19.09 -7.74 4.87
C ALA A 60 18.79 -6.41 5.58
N LEU A 61 18.11 -6.48 6.70
CA LEU A 61 17.73 -5.33 7.54
C LEU A 61 18.46 -5.40 8.87
N THR A 62 18.98 -4.26 9.33
CA THR A 62 19.58 -4.08 10.65
C THR A 62 19.03 -2.82 11.27
N LEU A 63 18.62 -2.87 12.54
CA LEU A 63 18.22 -1.69 13.27
C LEU A 63 19.49 -0.92 13.69
N THR A 64 19.64 0.32 13.23
CA THR A 64 20.80 1.16 13.57
C THR A 64 20.49 2.07 14.75
N ASP A 65 19.29 2.67 14.76
CA ASP A 65 18.86 3.57 15.82
C ASP A 65 17.35 3.52 16.01
N PHE A 66 16.89 3.82 17.22
CA PHE A 66 15.47 3.86 17.54
C PHE A 66 15.14 5.02 18.46
N ASN A 67 14.28 5.90 18.02
CA ASN A 67 13.93 7.11 18.73
C ASN A 67 12.44 7.17 19.08
N VAL A 68 12.11 7.49 20.34
CA VAL A 68 10.75 7.66 20.82
C VAL A 68 10.57 9.09 21.30
N THR A 69 9.64 9.81 20.72
CA THR A 69 9.22 11.11 21.24
C THR A 69 8.00 10.94 22.13
N HIS A 70 7.92 11.72 23.20
CA HIS A 70 6.84 11.65 24.17
C HIS A 70 6.05 12.95 24.21
N TYR A 71 4.76 12.87 24.58
CA TYR A 71 3.97 14.03 24.98
C TYR A 71 4.44 14.54 26.34
N HIS A 72 4.01 15.76 26.72
CA HIS A 72 4.25 16.30 28.07
C HIS A 72 3.63 15.43 29.18
N THR A 73 2.67 14.57 28.84
CA THR A 73 2.04 13.59 29.73
C THR A 73 2.91 12.35 29.99
N GLY A 74 4.03 12.19 29.26
CA GLY A 74 4.90 11.00 29.31
C GLY A 74 4.46 9.87 28.38
N GLU A 75 3.33 9.98 27.70
CA GLU A 75 2.88 9.00 26.73
C GLU A 75 3.68 9.08 25.41
N PRO A 76 3.95 7.94 24.73
CA PRO A 76 4.60 7.95 23.42
C PRO A 76 3.79 8.77 22.41
N LYS A 77 4.42 9.73 21.76
CA LYS A 77 3.84 10.56 20.71
C LYS A 77 4.10 9.97 19.32
N SER A 78 5.34 9.63 19.07
CA SER A 78 5.75 8.96 17.82
C SER A 78 7.03 8.19 18.06
N PHE A 79 7.27 7.20 17.22
CA PHE A 79 8.53 6.45 17.21
C PHE A 79 9.05 6.33 15.77
N GLU A 80 10.36 6.32 15.67
CA GLU A 80 11.15 6.28 14.46
C GLU A 80 12.22 5.21 14.60
N ALA A 81 12.36 4.38 13.58
CA ALA A 81 13.43 3.40 13.47
C ALA A 81 14.33 3.79 12.31
N ILE A 82 15.63 3.90 12.55
CA ILE A 82 16.63 4.00 11.48
C ILE A 82 17.11 2.59 11.18
N ILE A 83 16.92 2.17 9.93
CA ILE A 83 17.19 0.81 9.50
C ILE A 83 18.16 0.84 8.32
N ASP A 84 19.24 0.10 8.44
CA ASP A 84 20.16 -0.14 7.34
C ASP A 84 19.66 -1.31 6.51
N VAL A 85 19.51 -1.06 5.21
CA VAL A 85 19.12 -2.03 4.19
C VAL A 85 20.35 -2.35 3.36
N GLU A 86 20.79 -3.59 3.40
CA GLU A 86 21.93 -4.08 2.65
C GLU A 86 21.45 -4.98 1.51
N GLU A 87 21.76 -4.59 0.27
CA GLU A 87 21.40 -5.32 -0.95
C GLU A 87 22.59 -5.24 -1.93
N ASP A 88 23.05 -6.36 -2.45
CA ASP A 88 24.12 -6.46 -3.45
C ASP A 88 25.37 -5.62 -3.11
N ASN A 89 25.87 -5.70 -1.88
CA ASN A 89 26.99 -4.93 -1.34
C ASN A 89 26.77 -3.40 -1.24
N ASN A 90 25.56 -2.94 -1.46
CA ASN A 90 25.18 -1.55 -1.22
C ASN A 90 24.36 -1.47 0.09
N THR A 91 24.73 -0.51 0.92
CA THR A 91 23.97 -0.23 2.16
C THR A 91 23.32 1.14 2.03
N ARG A 92 22.02 1.20 2.32
CA ARG A 92 21.27 2.46 2.43
C ARG A 92 20.54 2.51 3.74
N SER A 93 20.56 3.66 4.40
CA SER A 93 19.77 3.89 5.61
C SER A 93 18.41 4.46 5.25
N ILE A 94 17.37 3.93 5.90
CA ILE A 94 15.99 4.41 5.78
C ILE A 94 15.45 4.77 7.15
N ALA A 95 14.66 5.84 7.22
CA ALA A 95 13.90 6.20 8.40
C ALA A 95 12.47 5.68 8.26
N LEU A 96 12.03 4.88 9.22
CA LEU A 96 10.72 4.26 9.22
C LEU A 96 9.89 4.80 10.39
N TYR A 97 8.77 5.43 10.08
CA TYR A 97 7.84 6.01 11.05
C TYR A 97 6.55 5.20 11.13
N VAL A 98 5.84 5.35 12.26
CA VAL A 98 4.50 4.78 12.41
C VAL A 98 3.56 5.34 11.33
N ASN A 99 2.80 4.45 10.70
CA ASN A 99 1.85 4.78 9.63
C ASN A 99 2.46 5.41 8.35
N HIS A 100 3.79 5.43 8.23
CA HIS A 100 4.49 5.88 7.03
C HIS A 100 5.37 4.74 6.49
N PRO A 101 4.81 3.89 5.63
CA PRO A 101 5.57 2.77 5.07
C PRO A 101 6.68 3.24 4.13
N CYS A 102 7.78 2.52 4.14
CA CYS A 102 8.86 2.69 3.19
C CYS A 102 8.73 1.68 2.05
N LYS A 103 8.83 2.15 0.80
CA LYS A 103 8.84 1.27 -0.37
C LYS A 103 10.21 0.59 -0.50
N MET A 104 10.22 -0.73 -0.44
CA MET A 104 11.42 -1.56 -0.55
C MET A 104 11.70 -2.01 -1.97
N GLY A 105 10.66 -2.11 -2.80
CA GLY A 105 10.73 -2.53 -4.18
C GLY A 105 9.36 -2.59 -4.82
N PHE A 106 9.26 -3.26 -5.97
CA PHE A 106 7.98 -3.42 -6.66
C PHE A 106 7.00 -4.23 -5.81
N GLY A 107 5.90 -3.59 -5.43
CA GLY A 107 4.85 -4.19 -4.60
C GLY A 107 5.28 -4.52 -3.17
N GLN A 108 6.37 -3.95 -2.66
CA GLN A 108 6.88 -4.20 -1.32
C GLN A 108 6.86 -2.92 -0.48
N ASP A 109 6.09 -2.95 0.60
CA ASP A 109 5.99 -1.87 1.56
C ASP A 109 6.39 -2.37 2.96
N LEU A 110 7.36 -1.70 3.60
CA LEU A 110 7.84 -2.01 4.94
C LEU A 110 7.21 -1.07 5.96
N TYR A 111 6.58 -1.65 6.98
CA TYR A 111 5.86 -0.94 8.05
C TYR A 111 6.55 -1.14 9.39
N LEU A 112 6.60 -0.09 10.21
CA LEU A 112 6.97 -0.17 11.62
C LEU A 112 5.70 -0.47 12.43
N ILE A 113 5.66 -1.64 13.11
CA ILE A 113 4.47 -2.11 13.82
C ILE A 113 4.54 -1.84 15.31
N SER A 114 5.67 -2.19 15.94
CA SER A 114 5.86 -2.04 17.38
C SER A 114 7.34 -2.01 17.74
N TYR A 115 7.61 -1.72 19.01
CA TYR A 115 8.93 -1.79 19.59
C TYR A 115 8.87 -2.38 21.00
N HIS A 116 9.99 -2.92 21.46
CA HIS A 116 10.16 -3.44 22.81
C HIS A 116 11.54 -3.09 23.34
N TYR A 117 11.62 -2.79 24.63
CA TYR A 117 12.89 -2.67 25.35
C TYR A 117 13.27 -4.04 25.91
N LEU A 118 14.45 -4.50 25.57
CA LEU A 118 15.00 -5.75 26.09
C LEU A 118 15.81 -5.45 27.35
N GLN A 119 15.46 -6.07 28.46
CA GLN A 119 16.25 -6.04 29.68
C GLN A 119 17.06 -7.36 29.81
N PRO A 120 18.32 -7.34 30.32
CA PRO A 120 19.00 -6.27 31.06
C PRO A 120 19.85 -5.32 30.19
N GLU A 121 19.97 -5.57 28.87
CA GLU A 121 20.95 -4.91 28.01
C GLU A 121 20.58 -3.48 27.56
N ASN A 122 19.44 -2.95 27.99
CA ASN A 122 18.92 -1.66 27.54
C ASN A 122 18.86 -1.51 25.99
N SER A 123 18.84 -2.65 25.29
CA SER A 123 18.75 -2.68 23.84
C SER A 123 17.30 -2.53 23.39
N THR A 124 17.08 -1.82 22.32
CA THR A 124 15.76 -1.68 21.71
C THR A 124 15.63 -2.66 20.54
N CYS A 125 14.51 -3.34 20.47
CA CYS A 125 14.14 -4.06 19.26
C CYS A 125 12.87 -3.49 18.68
N CYS A 126 12.72 -3.53 17.36
CA CYS A 126 11.50 -3.15 16.71
C CYS A 126 10.95 -4.32 15.87
N VAL A 127 9.63 -4.32 15.73
CA VAL A 127 8.92 -5.27 14.86
C VAL A 127 8.51 -4.56 13.61
N VAL A 128 8.96 -5.05 12.49
CA VAL A 128 8.58 -4.57 11.16
C VAL A 128 7.71 -5.60 10.43
N GLU A 129 6.82 -5.12 9.60
CA GLU A 129 5.99 -5.96 8.72
C GLU A 129 6.27 -5.60 7.27
N LEU A 130 6.64 -6.58 6.49
CA LEU A 130 6.77 -6.46 5.04
C LEU A 130 5.47 -6.94 4.41
N VAL A 131 4.85 -6.07 3.63
CA VAL A 131 3.66 -6.36 2.83
C VAL A 131 4.08 -6.48 1.37
N TYR A 132 3.80 -7.60 0.74
CA TYR A 132 4.02 -7.83 -0.67
C TYR A 132 2.69 -7.87 -1.41
N ASP A 133 2.43 -6.85 -2.23
CA ASP A 133 1.24 -6.72 -3.08
C ASP A 133 1.63 -6.17 -4.46
N PRO A 134 2.06 -7.01 -5.39
CA PRO A 134 2.47 -6.59 -6.72
C PRO A 134 1.29 -6.15 -7.60
N PHE A 135 0.05 -6.45 -7.22
CA PHE A 135 -1.16 -6.13 -8.00
C PHE A 135 -1.88 -4.87 -7.55
N GLN A 136 -1.38 -4.18 -6.52
CA GLN A 136 -1.95 -2.92 -6.03
C GLN A 136 -2.12 -1.88 -7.15
N GLY A 137 -1.14 -1.75 -8.05
CA GLY A 137 -1.21 -0.83 -9.19
C GLY A 137 -2.32 -1.20 -10.19
N VAL A 138 -2.53 -2.49 -10.43
CA VAL A 138 -3.62 -3.00 -11.30
C VAL A 138 -4.97 -2.72 -10.66
N PHE A 139 -5.10 -2.96 -9.35
CA PHE A 139 -6.31 -2.68 -8.58
C PHE A 139 -6.67 -1.19 -8.62
N LEU A 140 -5.71 -0.30 -8.36
CA LEU A 140 -5.92 1.15 -8.41
C LEU A 140 -6.29 1.64 -9.81
N SER A 141 -5.64 1.12 -10.87
CA SER A 141 -5.98 1.48 -12.25
C SER A 141 -7.39 1.05 -12.62
N GLY A 142 -7.85 -0.11 -12.13
CA GLY A 142 -9.23 -0.55 -12.25
C GLY A 142 -10.22 0.42 -11.62
N ILE A 143 -9.96 0.90 -10.40
CA ILE A 143 -10.79 1.90 -9.71
C ILE A 143 -10.85 3.20 -10.53
N ILE A 144 -9.72 3.71 -11.02
CA ILE A 144 -9.68 4.94 -11.82
C ILE A 144 -10.52 4.79 -13.08
N LEU A 145 -10.43 3.65 -13.78
CA LEU A 145 -11.23 3.40 -14.99
C LEU A 145 -12.73 3.38 -14.70
N VAL A 146 -13.16 2.75 -13.61
CA VAL A 146 -14.57 2.76 -13.18
C VAL A 146 -15.01 4.18 -12.89
N MET A 147 -14.23 4.96 -12.13
CA MET A 147 -14.55 6.35 -11.79
C MET A 147 -14.70 7.23 -13.05
N VAL A 148 -13.76 7.12 -13.98
CA VAL A 148 -13.81 7.85 -15.26
C VAL A 148 -15.03 7.44 -16.07
N GLY A 149 -15.32 6.14 -16.17
CA GLY A 149 -16.50 5.63 -16.86
C GLY A 149 -17.81 6.18 -16.27
N LEU A 150 -17.94 6.19 -14.94
CA LEU A 150 -19.11 6.77 -14.25
C LEU A 150 -19.25 8.26 -14.47
N LEU A 151 -18.16 9.02 -14.40
CA LEU A 151 -18.17 10.47 -14.66
C LEU A 151 -18.63 10.79 -16.09
N LEU A 152 -18.15 10.04 -17.08
CA LEU A 152 -18.60 10.19 -18.49
C LEU A 152 -20.08 9.88 -18.63
N MET A 153 -20.58 8.82 -17.98
CA MET A 153 -21.99 8.47 -17.98
C MET A 153 -22.86 9.58 -17.37
N CYS A 154 -22.47 10.11 -16.21
CA CYS A 154 -23.19 11.21 -15.56
C CYS A 154 -23.21 12.46 -16.44
N GLY A 155 -22.07 12.80 -17.07
CA GLY A 155 -21.96 13.93 -17.98
C GLY A 155 -22.90 13.78 -19.20
N GLU A 156 -22.98 12.59 -19.78
CA GLU A 156 -23.89 12.31 -20.90
C GLU A 156 -25.36 12.47 -20.51
N VAL A 157 -25.75 11.96 -19.33
CA VAL A 157 -27.11 12.09 -18.80
C VAL A 157 -27.46 13.55 -18.55
N ALA A 158 -26.56 14.30 -17.88
CA ALA A 158 -26.76 15.73 -17.62
C ALA A 158 -26.93 16.54 -18.92
N TRP A 159 -26.08 16.27 -19.91
CA TRP A 159 -26.14 16.92 -21.22
C TRP A 159 -27.46 16.66 -21.97
N LYS A 160 -27.95 15.41 -21.93
CA LYS A 160 -29.25 15.04 -22.53
C LYS A 160 -30.42 15.74 -21.84
N ASN A 161 -30.36 15.94 -20.53
CA ASN A 161 -31.40 16.63 -19.77
C ASN A 161 -31.45 18.13 -20.04
N VAL A 162 -30.29 18.77 -20.23
CA VAL A 162 -30.22 20.19 -20.60
C VAL A 162 -30.80 20.45 -22.00
N LYS A 163 -30.64 19.49 -22.92
CA LYS A 163 -31.14 19.61 -24.31
C LYS A 163 -32.62 19.28 -24.49
N LYS A 164 -33.31 18.75 -23.48
CA LYS A 164 -34.76 18.49 -23.56
C LYS A 164 -35.49 19.84 -23.57
N PRO A 165 -36.25 20.19 -24.66
CA PRO A 165 -37.05 21.40 -24.63
C PRO A 165 -38.07 21.31 -23.50
N VAL A 166 -38.21 22.39 -22.74
CA VAL A 166 -39.29 22.54 -21.79
C VAL A 166 -40.60 22.42 -22.58
N LYS A 167 -41.34 21.30 -22.36
CA LYS A 167 -42.70 21.21 -22.88
C LYS A 167 -43.49 22.29 -22.16
N SER A 168 -43.75 23.42 -22.89
CA SER A 168 -44.69 24.42 -22.42
C SER A 168 -46.03 23.73 -22.20
N ALA A 169 -46.44 23.64 -20.93
CA ALA A 169 -47.81 23.26 -20.59
C ALA A 169 -48.67 24.46 -21.05
N CYS A 170 -49.32 24.33 -22.19
CA CYS A 170 -50.43 25.18 -22.55
C CYS A 170 -51.61 24.78 -21.65
N PHE A 171 -51.99 25.69 -20.79
CA PHE A 171 -53.28 25.68 -20.11
C PHE A 171 -54.36 26.24 -21.05
#